data_c85583a6d36e4e45ca8a21f30bb68bee
#
_entry.id   c85583a6d36e4e45ca8a21f30bb68bee
#
_cell.length_a   1.000
_cell.length_b   1.000
_cell.length_c   1.000
_cell.angle_alpha   90.00
_cell.angle_beta   90.00
_cell.angle_gamma   90.00
#
_symmetry.space_group_name_H-M   'P 1'
#
loop_
_entity.id
_entity.type
_entity.pdbx_description
1 polymer ?
#
loop_
_entity_poly.entity_id
_entity_poly.type
_entity_poly.pdbx_seq_one_letter_code
_entity_poly.pdbx_strand_id
1 'polypeptide(L)'
;RLTYSGLSLTKKNIDHLIYKITSKTNSVLDHKNPILNQMLQKNLRVNVVGAPVSPDGVSITIRKASKEVFSLESFGIESELRDFLSQAIVSGINTLIIGSTSSGKTALMRSLLNFVSDEERVIIVEDNSELKLAKKSFVNLETRSQTNSTSEVTLETLLKNTLRMRPDRIVVGEVRGSEAWYMLQGAITGHRGTITTIHGSDVESALFRLSV
;
A
#
# COMPACT_ATOMS: atom_id res chain seq x y z
N ARG A 1 5.70 17.59 -7.37
CA ARG A 1 6.57 18.61 -6.75
C ARG A 1 5.77 19.36 -5.68
N LEU A 2 6.33 19.54 -4.47
CA LEU A 2 5.68 20.35 -3.43
C LEU A 2 5.75 21.80 -3.82
N THR A 3 4.63 22.52 -3.65
CA THR A 3 4.53 23.97 -3.87
C THR A 3 4.07 24.66 -2.60
N TYR A 4 4.60 25.81 -2.31
CA TYR A 4 4.18 26.61 -1.18
C TYR A 4 2.78 27.19 -1.45
N SER A 5 1.82 26.96 -0.54
CA SER A 5 0.44 27.40 -0.71
C SER A 5 0.18 28.84 -0.25
N GLY A 6 1.08 29.42 0.52
CA GLY A 6 0.89 30.72 1.18
C GLY A 6 -0.12 30.71 2.34
N LEU A 7 -0.68 29.55 2.70
CA LEU A 7 -1.64 29.44 3.81
C LEU A 7 -0.91 29.43 5.15
N SER A 8 -1.34 30.28 6.08
CA SER A 8 -0.90 30.26 7.47
C SER A 8 -2.01 29.69 8.36
N LEU A 9 -1.67 28.68 9.15
CA LEU A 9 -2.59 28.09 10.12
C LEU A 9 -2.27 28.63 11.52
N THR A 10 -3.30 29.07 12.24
CA THR A 10 -3.17 29.45 13.65
C THR A 10 -3.04 28.17 14.50
N LYS A 11 -2.48 28.30 15.71
CA LYS A 11 -2.42 27.20 16.67
C LYS A 11 -3.80 26.57 16.90
N LYS A 12 -4.84 27.38 17.03
CA LYS A 12 -6.24 26.92 17.19
C LYS A 12 -6.71 26.07 16.00
N ASN A 13 -6.32 26.41 14.77
CA ASN A 13 -6.67 25.62 13.59
C ASN A 13 -5.96 24.27 13.60
N ILE A 14 -4.69 24.23 14.00
CA ILE A 14 -3.88 23.00 14.11
C ILE A 14 -4.46 22.10 15.20
N ASP A 15 -4.72 22.63 16.39
CA ASP A 15 -5.31 21.86 17.51
C ASP A 15 -6.67 21.27 17.13
N HIS A 16 -7.52 22.05 16.44
CA HIS A 16 -8.80 21.55 15.94
C HIS A 16 -8.66 20.46 14.88
N LEU A 17 -7.68 20.58 13.99
CA LEU A 17 -7.39 19.55 12.99
C LEU A 17 -6.91 18.26 13.66
N ILE A 18 -5.99 18.34 14.63
CA ILE A 18 -5.50 17.21 15.42
C ILE A 18 -6.67 16.53 16.14
N TYR A 19 -7.52 17.30 16.82
CA TYR A 19 -8.71 16.77 17.48
C TYR A 19 -9.62 16.00 16.51
N LYS A 20 -9.87 16.56 15.31
CA LYS A 20 -10.67 15.86 14.28
C LYS A 20 -10.03 14.56 13.79
N ILE A 21 -8.70 14.54 13.68
CA ILE A 21 -7.97 13.34 13.27
C ILE A 21 -8.07 12.28 14.37
N THR A 22 -7.67 12.62 15.60
CA THR A 22 -7.64 11.69 16.74
C THR A 22 -9.02 11.13 17.09
N SER A 23 -10.05 11.97 17.09
CA SER A 23 -11.43 11.55 17.37
C SER A 23 -11.99 10.59 16.31
N LYS A 24 -11.64 10.78 15.03
CA LYS A 24 -12.10 9.88 13.96
C LYS A 24 -11.33 8.56 13.88
N THR A 25 -10.08 8.56 14.32
CA THR A 25 -9.21 7.38 14.26
C THR A 25 -9.12 6.64 15.60
N ASN A 26 -9.81 7.15 16.64
CA ASN A 26 -9.73 6.66 18.01
C ASN A 26 -8.28 6.51 18.50
N SER A 27 -7.44 7.47 18.14
CA SER A 27 -6.00 7.50 18.41
C SER A 27 -5.68 8.61 19.40
N VAL A 28 -4.51 8.50 20.04
CA VAL A 28 -3.99 9.52 20.96
C VAL A 28 -2.69 10.08 20.39
N LEU A 29 -2.58 11.41 20.42
CA LEU A 29 -1.33 12.12 20.12
C LEU A 29 -0.92 12.87 21.39
N ASP A 30 0.13 12.39 22.05
CA ASP A 30 0.67 12.97 23.30
C ASP A 30 2.18 12.75 23.37
N HIS A 31 2.80 13.15 24.50
CA HIS A 31 4.24 12.97 24.71
C HIS A 31 4.72 11.50 24.70
N LYS A 32 3.85 10.55 25.04
CA LYS A 32 4.16 9.11 24.99
C LYS A 32 3.95 8.54 23.59
N ASN A 33 3.01 9.10 22.86
CA ASN A 33 2.65 8.72 21.49
C ASN A 33 2.77 9.93 20.56
N PRO A 34 4.00 10.42 20.28
CA PRO A 34 4.21 11.67 19.55
C PRO A 34 4.01 11.53 18.03
N ILE A 35 3.84 10.32 17.52
CA ILE A 35 3.67 10.03 16.10
C ILE A 35 2.35 9.30 15.88
N LEU A 36 1.54 9.85 14.99
CA LEU A 36 0.28 9.25 14.54
C LEU A 36 0.35 9.00 13.03
N ASN A 37 0.04 7.78 12.62
CA ASN A 37 -0.01 7.39 11.21
C ASN A 37 -1.27 6.57 10.95
N GLN A 38 -2.30 7.21 10.40
CA GLN A 38 -3.65 6.65 10.33
C GLN A 38 -4.34 6.94 8.99
N MET A 39 -5.32 6.10 8.66
CA MET A 39 -6.27 6.39 7.59
C MET A 39 -7.45 7.20 8.15
N LEU A 40 -7.56 8.46 7.75
CA LEU A 40 -8.65 9.34 8.16
C LEU A 40 -9.97 9.04 7.43
N GLN A 41 -9.86 8.66 6.17
CA GLN A 41 -10.94 8.22 5.29
C GLN A 41 -10.39 7.17 4.31
N LYS A 42 -11.28 6.49 3.57
CA LYS A 42 -10.92 5.41 2.62
C LYS A 42 -9.76 5.73 1.64
N ASN A 43 -9.37 6.99 1.50
CA ASN A 43 -8.30 7.42 0.58
C ASN A 43 -7.44 8.57 1.12
N LEU A 44 -7.56 8.90 2.42
CA LEU A 44 -6.77 9.95 3.06
C LEU A 44 -5.91 9.35 4.16
N ARG A 45 -4.62 9.24 3.92
CA ARG A 45 -3.62 8.88 4.92
C ARG A 45 -3.08 10.15 5.57
N VAL A 46 -3.04 10.15 6.88
CA VAL A 46 -2.54 11.27 7.67
C VAL A 46 -1.38 10.79 8.54
N ASN A 47 -0.29 11.51 8.49
CA ASN A 47 0.82 11.38 9.41
C ASN A 47 0.93 12.68 10.21
N VAL A 48 0.96 12.58 11.54
CA VAL A 48 1.13 13.70 12.46
C VAL A 48 2.31 13.41 13.35
N VAL A 49 3.22 14.37 13.47
CA VAL A 49 4.36 14.30 14.38
C VAL A 49 4.30 15.50 15.31
N GLY A 50 4.18 15.24 16.61
CA GLY A 50 4.09 16.25 17.67
C GLY A 50 5.31 16.29 18.58
N ALA A 51 5.23 17.10 19.63
CA ALA A 51 6.24 17.14 20.68
C ALA A 51 6.34 15.79 21.44
N PRO A 52 7.53 15.38 21.90
CA PRO A 52 8.81 16.10 21.83
C PRO A 52 9.59 15.88 20.52
N VAL A 53 9.11 15.04 19.62
CA VAL A 53 9.83 14.61 18.39
C VAL A 53 9.90 15.74 17.36
N SER A 54 8.91 16.63 17.35
CA SER A 54 8.87 17.82 16.49
C SER A 54 8.95 19.08 17.36
N PRO A 55 10.15 19.57 17.72
CA PRO A 55 10.34 20.67 18.67
C PRO A 55 9.86 22.03 18.13
N ASP A 56 9.94 22.22 16.82
CA ASP A 56 9.55 23.49 16.16
C ASP A 56 8.04 23.61 15.92
N GLY A 57 7.28 22.61 16.32
CA GLY A 57 5.83 22.57 16.16
C GLY A 57 5.32 21.24 15.57
N VAL A 58 4.02 21.14 15.44
CA VAL A 58 3.39 19.93 14.90
C VAL A 58 3.55 19.87 13.37
N SER A 59 4.04 18.76 12.87
CA SER A 59 4.07 18.45 11.44
C SER A 59 2.88 17.58 11.06
N ILE A 60 2.11 17.98 10.06
CA ILE A 60 0.95 17.22 9.56
C ILE A 60 1.13 16.98 8.08
N THR A 61 1.17 15.72 7.67
CA THR A 61 1.23 15.31 6.28
C THR A 61 -0.04 14.57 5.90
N ILE A 62 -0.71 15.02 4.85
CA ILE A 62 -1.92 14.39 4.33
C ILE A 62 -1.65 13.88 2.91
N ARG A 63 -1.73 12.57 2.72
CA ARG A 63 -1.63 11.94 1.40
C ARG A 63 -3.01 11.47 0.96
N LYS A 64 -3.44 11.98 -0.19
CA LYS A 64 -4.68 11.54 -0.84
C LYS A 64 -4.34 10.51 -1.92
N ALA A 65 -4.80 9.27 -1.74
CA ALA A 65 -4.68 8.26 -2.78
C ALA A 65 -5.64 8.57 -3.94
N SER A 66 -5.17 8.44 -5.17
CA SER A 66 -6.03 8.55 -6.34
C SER A 66 -7.00 7.38 -6.38
N LYS A 67 -8.25 7.66 -6.77
CA LYS A 67 -9.26 6.63 -7.06
C LYS A 67 -9.26 6.24 -8.54
N GLU A 68 -8.54 6.97 -9.35
CA GLU A 68 -8.50 6.74 -10.78
C GLU A 68 -7.77 5.43 -11.09
N VAL A 69 -8.37 4.64 -11.95
CA VAL A 69 -7.72 3.49 -12.57
C VAL A 69 -7.21 3.95 -13.91
N PHE A 70 -5.91 3.97 -14.06
CA PHE A 70 -5.26 4.35 -15.30
C PHE A 70 -5.26 3.16 -16.27
N SER A 71 -5.46 3.42 -17.56
CA SER A 71 -5.22 2.41 -18.57
C SER A 71 -3.71 2.24 -18.80
N LEU A 72 -3.26 1.10 -19.34
CA LEU A 72 -1.83 0.91 -19.60
C LEU A 72 -1.27 1.92 -20.61
N GLU A 73 -2.12 2.42 -21.53
CA GLU A 73 -1.76 3.47 -22.48
C GLU A 73 -1.34 4.77 -21.79
N SER A 74 -1.98 5.11 -20.67
CA SER A 74 -1.70 6.34 -19.94
C SER A 74 -0.30 6.37 -19.29
N PHE A 75 0.36 5.20 -19.20
CA PHE A 75 1.77 5.09 -18.78
C PHE A 75 2.77 5.24 -19.92
N GLY A 76 2.31 5.50 -21.16
CA GLY A 76 3.18 5.57 -22.33
C GLY A 76 3.70 4.20 -22.77
N ILE A 77 3.05 3.12 -22.37
CA ILE A 77 3.43 1.74 -22.74
C ILE A 77 2.97 1.46 -24.18
N GLU A 78 3.90 1.06 -25.02
CA GLU A 78 3.64 0.67 -26.40
C GLU A 78 2.73 -0.56 -26.49
N SER A 79 2.01 -0.72 -27.60
CA SER A 79 1.01 -1.77 -27.79
C SER A 79 1.58 -3.18 -27.57
N GLU A 80 2.74 -3.47 -28.13
CA GLU A 80 3.39 -4.80 -28.01
C GLU A 80 3.72 -5.15 -26.55
N LEU A 81 4.32 -4.20 -25.81
CA LEU A 81 4.62 -4.41 -24.39
C LEU A 81 3.34 -4.50 -23.56
N ARG A 82 2.31 -3.74 -23.91
CA ARG A 82 1.01 -3.83 -23.24
C ARG A 82 0.37 -5.20 -23.42
N ASP A 83 0.41 -5.74 -24.65
CA ASP A 83 -0.13 -7.07 -24.94
C ASP A 83 0.65 -8.15 -24.21
N PHE A 84 1.97 -8.04 -24.18
CA PHE A 84 2.85 -8.91 -23.39
C PHE A 84 2.48 -8.87 -21.89
N LEU A 85 2.35 -7.68 -21.30
CA LEU A 85 2.01 -7.52 -19.88
C LEU A 85 0.63 -8.11 -19.57
N SER A 86 -0.36 -7.83 -20.40
CA SER A 86 -1.72 -8.38 -20.21
C SER A 86 -1.73 -9.91 -20.26
N GLN A 87 -1.05 -10.50 -21.24
CA GLN A 87 -0.91 -11.96 -21.35
C GLN A 87 -0.13 -12.56 -20.18
N ALA A 88 0.93 -11.91 -19.70
CA ALA A 88 1.69 -12.33 -18.53
C ALA A 88 0.79 -12.42 -17.29
N ILE A 89 -0.04 -11.40 -17.06
CA ILE A 89 -0.98 -11.39 -15.95
C ILE A 89 -2.04 -12.49 -16.10
N VAL A 90 -2.66 -12.62 -17.27
CA VAL A 90 -3.67 -13.65 -17.53
C VAL A 90 -3.08 -15.06 -17.37
N SER A 91 -1.85 -15.28 -17.82
CA SER A 91 -1.16 -16.57 -17.70
C SER A 91 -0.65 -16.90 -16.28
N GLY A 92 -0.84 -16.00 -15.32
CA GLY A 92 -0.40 -16.21 -13.94
C GLY A 92 1.12 -16.15 -13.77
N ILE A 93 1.80 -15.29 -14.50
CA ILE A 93 3.24 -15.04 -14.28
C ILE A 93 3.42 -14.17 -13.03
N ASN A 94 4.32 -14.60 -12.14
CA ASN A 94 4.69 -13.84 -10.97
C ASN A 94 5.37 -12.53 -11.40
N THR A 95 4.87 -11.41 -10.90
CA THR A 95 5.26 -10.08 -11.38
C THR A 95 5.77 -9.20 -10.25
N LEU A 96 6.96 -8.67 -10.41
CA LEU A 96 7.57 -7.72 -9.50
C LEU A 96 7.66 -6.35 -10.16
N ILE A 97 7.03 -5.33 -9.58
CA ILE A 97 7.06 -3.96 -10.07
C ILE A 97 8.06 -3.15 -9.24
N ILE A 98 9.10 -2.67 -9.90
CA ILE A 98 10.22 -1.98 -9.26
C ILE A 98 10.18 -0.50 -9.62
N GLY A 99 10.56 0.35 -8.69
CA GLY A 99 10.70 1.78 -8.95
C GLY A 99 10.85 2.61 -7.68
N SER A 100 11.22 3.87 -7.85
CA SER A 100 11.37 4.84 -6.77
C SER A 100 10.02 5.22 -6.14
N THR A 101 10.08 5.99 -5.05
CA THR A 101 8.87 6.55 -4.41
C THR A 101 8.11 7.45 -5.39
N SER A 102 6.79 7.32 -5.42
CA SER A 102 5.90 8.10 -6.30
C SER A 102 6.13 7.90 -7.80
N SER A 103 6.77 6.81 -8.23
CA SER A 103 6.97 6.46 -9.64
C SER A 103 5.72 5.88 -10.33
N GLY A 104 4.65 5.62 -9.60
CA GLY A 104 3.41 5.06 -10.15
C GLY A 104 3.27 3.54 -10.01
N LYS A 105 4.14 2.85 -9.25
CA LYS A 105 4.08 1.37 -9.05
C LYS A 105 2.69 0.85 -8.70
N THR A 106 2.07 1.44 -7.66
CA THR A 106 0.72 1.04 -7.22
C THR A 106 -0.34 1.32 -8.28
N ALA A 107 -0.18 2.41 -9.05
CA ALA A 107 -1.10 2.73 -10.15
C ALA A 107 -0.96 1.71 -11.29
N LEU A 108 0.28 1.35 -11.66
CA LEU A 108 0.54 0.31 -12.66
C LEU A 108 0.01 -1.05 -12.19
N MET A 109 0.28 -1.44 -10.94
CA MET A 109 -0.25 -2.69 -10.38
C MET A 109 -1.78 -2.72 -10.47
N ARG A 110 -2.46 -1.63 -10.10
CA ARG A 110 -3.91 -1.53 -10.19
C ARG A 110 -4.40 -1.71 -11.63
N SER A 111 -3.71 -1.16 -12.61
CA SER A 111 -4.04 -1.31 -14.03
C SER A 111 -3.86 -2.75 -14.49
N LEU A 112 -2.79 -3.42 -14.09
CA LEU A 112 -2.53 -4.82 -14.40
C LEU A 112 -3.57 -5.77 -13.77
N LEU A 113 -4.03 -5.48 -12.56
CA LEU A 113 -5.05 -6.28 -11.86
C LEU A 113 -6.42 -6.29 -12.56
N ASN A 114 -6.69 -5.36 -13.48
CA ASN A 114 -7.91 -5.41 -14.28
C ASN A 114 -7.94 -6.58 -15.26
N PHE A 115 -6.78 -7.11 -15.65
CA PHE A 115 -6.67 -8.28 -16.55
C PHE A 115 -6.87 -9.62 -15.82
N VAL A 116 -6.88 -9.62 -14.50
CA VAL A 116 -7.16 -10.83 -13.70
C VAL A 116 -8.63 -11.21 -13.87
N SER A 117 -8.91 -12.51 -14.03
CA SER A 117 -10.28 -13.00 -14.19
C SER A 117 -11.15 -12.70 -12.95
N ASP A 118 -12.43 -12.46 -13.18
CA ASP A 118 -13.42 -12.29 -12.10
C ASP A 118 -13.71 -13.61 -11.36
N GLU A 119 -13.31 -14.74 -11.94
CA GLU A 119 -13.45 -16.09 -11.34
C GLU A 119 -12.28 -16.41 -10.39
N GLU A 120 -11.13 -15.74 -10.54
CA GLU A 120 -9.98 -15.95 -9.65
C GLU A 120 -10.24 -15.34 -8.26
N ARG A 121 -10.01 -16.14 -7.22
CA ARG A 121 -10.00 -15.65 -5.84
C ARG A 121 -8.68 -14.96 -5.54
N VAL A 122 -8.70 -13.64 -5.56
CA VAL A 122 -7.51 -12.80 -5.30
C VAL A 122 -7.53 -12.29 -3.86
N ILE A 123 -6.44 -12.53 -3.13
CA ILE A 123 -6.24 -11.94 -1.81
C ILE A 123 -5.21 -10.83 -1.95
N ILE A 124 -5.63 -9.60 -1.64
CA ILE A 124 -4.78 -8.41 -1.66
C ILE A 124 -4.40 -8.08 -0.22
N VAL A 125 -3.11 -7.98 0.05
CA VAL A 125 -2.55 -7.66 1.37
C VAL A 125 -1.78 -6.36 1.28
N GLU A 126 -2.15 -5.37 2.07
CA GLU A 126 -1.59 -4.02 2.03
C GLU A 126 -1.40 -3.44 3.44
N ASP A 127 -0.44 -2.54 3.61
CA ASP A 127 -0.35 -1.70 4.82
C ASP A 127 -1.51 -0.71 4.92
N ASN A 128 -1.93 -0.18 3.78
CA ASN A 128 -3.10 0.68 3.66
C ASN A 128 -3.78 0.35 2.35
N SER A 129 -5.07 0.17 2.37
CA SER A 129 -5.86 -0.26 1.23
C SER A 129 -5.89 0.81 0.12
N GLU A 130 -4.94 0.71 -0.81
CA GLU A 130 -4.81 1.55 -2.00
C GLU A 130 -5.35 0.87 -3.27
N LEU A 131 -5.30 -0.47 -3.35
CA LEU A 131 -5.63 -1.29 -4.52
C LEU A 131 -7.12 -1.66 -4.63
N LYS A 132 -8.03 -0.82 -4.14
CA LYS A 132 -9.47 -1.12 -4.19
C LYS A 132 -9.98 -1.26 -5.61
N LEU A 133 -10.21 -2.50 -6.02
CA LEU A 133 -10.86 -2.85 -7.28
C LEU A 133 -12.28 -3.36 -6.99
N ALA A 134 -13.22 -2.99 -7.87
CA ALA A 134 -14.62 -3.38 -7.73
C ALA A 134 -14.88 -4.79 -8.30
N LYS A 135 -14.08 -5.77 -7.86
CA LYS A 135 -14.22 -7.18 -8.25
C LYS A 135 -14.72 -8.01 -7.07
N LYS A 136 -15.76 -8.82 -7.28
CA LYS A 136 -16.41 -9.61 -6.22
C LYS A 136 -15.53 -10.70 -5.62
N SER A 137 -14.63 -11.26 -6.42
CA SER A 137 -13.68 -12.31 -6.03
C SER A 137 -12.45 -11.80 -5.26
N PHE A 138 -12.29 -10.48 -5.15
CA PHE A 138 -11.15 -9.86 -4.48
C PHE A 138 -11.43 -9.64 -3.00
N VAL A 139 -10.53 -10.15 -2.17
CA VAL A 139 -10.53 -9.95 -0.71
C VAL A 139 -9.37 -9.03 -0.34
N ASN A 140 -9.69 -7.90 0.30
CA ASN A 140 -8.66 -6.95 0.74
C ASN A 140 -8.40 -7.14 2.23
N LEU A 141 -7.14 -7.32 2.59
CA LEU A 141 -6.64 -7.40 3.95
C LEU A 141 -5.70 -6.21 4.19
N GLU A 142 -5.87 -5.55 5.31
CA GLU A 142 -5.12 -4.36 5.69
C GLU A 142 -4.47 -4.57 7.06
N THR A 143 -3.22 -4.12 7.20
CA THR A 143 -2.52 -4.14 8.49
C THR A 143 -3.22 -3.24 9.49
N ARG A 144 -2.99 -3.50 10.75
CA ARG A 144 -3.53 -2.68 11.83
C ARG A 144 -2.46 -2.44 12.88
N SER A 145 -2.18 -1.17 13.12
CA SER A 145 -1.30 -0.77 14.23
C SER A 145 -1.92 -1.12 15.59
N GLN A 146 -1.07 -1.41 16.55
CA GLN A 146 -1.50 -1.61 17.93
C GLN A 146 -2.16 -0.35 18.49
N THR A 147 -3.23 -0.55 19.25
CA THR A 147 -3.88 0.50 20.06
C THR A 147 -4.03 0.00 21.50
N ASN A 148 -4.52 0.84 22.41
CA ASN A 148 -4.77 0.44 23.81
C ASN A 148 -5.75 -0.75 23.92
N SER A 149 -6.61 -0.96 22.93
CA SER A 149 -7.66 -1.99 22.94
C SER A 149 -7.49 -3.08 21.88
N THR A 150 -6.52 -2.96 20.97
CA THR A 150 -6.36 -3.92 19.87
C THR A 150 -4.90 -4.27 19.63
N SER A 151 -4.66 -5.57 19.40
CA SER A 151 -3.33 -6.06 19.01
C SER A 151 -2.94 -5.60 17.60
N GLU A 152 -1.64 -5.48 17.36
CA GLU A 152 -1.10 -5.27 16.02
C GLU A 152 -1.42 -6.45 15.09
N VAL A 153 -1.67 -6.14 13.83
CA VAL A 153 -1.77 -7.13 12.74
C VAL A 153 -0.78 -6.70 11.64
N THR A 154 0.32 -7.40 11.55
CA THR A 154 1.39 -7.09 10.59
C THR A 154 1.11 -7.67 9.20
N LEU A 155 1.81 -7.16 8.19
CA LEU A 155 1.79 -7.70 6.82
C LEU A 155 2.17 -9.18 6.80
N GLU A 156 3.19 -9.55 7.56
CA GLU A 156 3.64 -10.94 7.75
C GLU A 156 2.52 -11.84 8.29
N THR A 157 1.81 -11.38 9.33
CA THR A 157 0.68 -12.12 9.92
C THR A 157 -0.44 -12.34 8.88
N LEU A 158 -0.74 -11.33 8.09
CA LEU A 158 -1.76 -11.41 7.05
C LEU A 158 -1.35 -12.38 5.95
N LEU A 159 -0.09 -12.33 5.48
CA LEU A 159 0.42 -13.25 4.46
C LEU A 159 0.42 -14.70 4.93
N LYS A 160 0.86 -14.98 6.16
CA LYS A 160 0.74 -16.32 6.77
C LYS A 160 -0.71 -16.83 6.75
N ASN A 161 -1.66 -15.95 7.06
CA ASN A 161 -3.07 -16.30 7.06
C ASN A 161 -3.61 -16.50 5.64
N THR A 162 -3.16 -15.71 4.68
CA THR A 162 -3.57 -15.76 3.27
C THR A 162 -3.37 -17.17 2.68
N LEU A 163 -2.27 -17.82 3.01
CA LEU A 163 -1.97 -19.20 2.55
C LEU A 163 -3.03 -20.24 3.01
N ARG A 164 -3.84 -19.91 4.03
CA ARG A 164 -4.96 -20.76 4.53
C ARG A 164 -6.32 -20.35 3.95
N MET A 165 -6.37 -19.26 3.16
CA MET A 165 -7.63 -18.73 2.61
C MET A 165 -7.95 -19.30 1.22
N ARG A 166 -7.17 -20.24 0.70
CA ARG A 166 -7.31 -20.83 -0.64
C ARG A 166 -7.33 -19.76 -1.73
N PRO A 167 -6.30 -18.91 -1.83
CA PRO A 167 -6.20 -17.93 -2.91
C PRO A 167 -5.82 -18.63 -4.22
N ASP A 168 -6.37 -18.18 -5.34
CA ASP A 168 -5.83 -18.49 -6.66
C ASP A 168 -4.63 -17.59 -6.94
N ARG A 169 -4.70 -16.32 -6.44
CA ARG A 169 -3.64 -15.32 -6.61
C ARG A 169 -3.44 -14.49 -5.33
N ILE A 170 -2.18 -14.21 -5.02
CA ILE A 170 -1.79 -13.34 -3.91
C ILE A 170 -1.23 -12.03 -4.48
N VAL A 171 -1.71 -10.91 -3.96
CA VAL A 171 -1.22 -9.58 -4.31
C VAL A 171 -0.73 -8.90 -3.04
N VAL A 172 0.51 -8.43 -3.06
CA VAL A 172 1.11 -7.68 -1.94
C VAL A 172 1.35 -6.26 -2.39
N GLY A 173 0.74 -5.29 -1.72
CA GLY A 173 0.83 -3.89 -2.13
C GLY A 173 2.27 -3.42 -2.26
N GLU A 174 3.10 -3.69 -1.25
CA GLU A 174 4.52 -3.40 -1.26
C GLU A 174 5.26 -4.34 -0.29
N VAL A 175 6.42 -4.82 -0.70
CA VAL A 175 7.32 -5.62 0.13
C VAL A 175 8.51 -4.77 0.55
N ARG A 176 8.85 -4.81 1.86
CA ARG A 176 9.91 -4.00 2.47
C ARG A 176 10.86 -4.77 3.37
N GLY A 177 10.45 -5.96 3.84
CA GLY A 177 11.18 -6.72 4.84
C GLY A 177 10.85 -8.22 4.86
N SER A 178 10.76 -8.80 6.04
CA SER A 178 10.59 -10.25 6.26
C SER A 178 9.32 -10.86 5.65
N GLU A 179 8.30 -10.05 5.36
CA GLU A 179 7.10 -10.48 4.66
C GLU A 179 7.37 -11.01 3.25
N ALA A 180 8.51 -10.59 2.63
CA ALA A 180 8.98 -11.11 1.34
C ALA A 180 9.05 -12.64 1.32
N TRP A 181 9.52 -13.24 2.42
CA TRP A 181 9.63 -14.69 2.55
C TRP A 181 8.29 -15.40 2.39
N TYR A 182 7.24 -14.91 3.04
CA TYR A 182 5.91 -15.54 2.98
C TYR A 182 5.25 -15.34 1.62
N MET A 183 5.50 -14.21 0.98
CA MET A 183 5.07 -13.96 -0.39
C MET A 183 5.75 -14.94 -1.37
N LEU A 184 7.07 -15.14 -1.27
CA LEU A 184 7.82 -16.07 -2.09
C LEU A 184 7.39 -17.53 -1.84
N GLN A 185 7.14 -17.91 -0.58
CA GLN A 185 6.56 -19.20 -0.22
C GLN A 185 5.24 -19.43 -0.95
N GLY A 186 4.33 -18.46 -0.94
CA GLY A 186 3.08 -18.52 -1.70
C GLY A 186 3.32 -18.76 -3.19
N ALA A 187 4.21 -17.96 -3.79
CA ALA A 187 4.54 -18.07 -5.21
C ALA A 187 5.14 -19.45 -5.60
N ILE A 188 5.96 -20.05 -4.73
CA ILE A 188 6.60 -21.36 -4.97
C ILE A 188 5.63 -22.52 -4.70
N THR A 189 4.72 -22.39 -3.72
CA THR A 189 3.82 -23.46 -3.30
C THR A 189 2.55 -23.59 -4.13
N GLY A 190 2.48 -22.91 -5.29
CA GLY A 190 1.42 -23.11 -6.27
C GLY A 190 0.47 -21.93 -6.50
N HIS A 191 0.62 -20.84 -5.77
CA HIS A 191 -0.16 -19.61 -6.00
C HIS A 191 0.49 -18.77 -7.11
N ARG A 192 0.24 -19.17 -8.36
CA ARG A 192 0.78 -18.49 -9.56
C ARG A 192 0.21 -17.08 -9.69
N GLY A 193 0.96 -16.20 -10.37
CA GLY A 193 0.52 -14.84 -10.64
C GLY A 193 0.58 -13.92 -9.41
N THR A 194 1.41 -14.23 -8.43
CA THR A 194 1.72 -13.32 -7.33
C THR A 194 2.25 -12.00 -7.89
N ILE A 195 1.65 -10.89 -7.45
CA ILE A 195 2.05 -9.55 -7.89
C ILE A 195 2.42 -8.72 -6.66
N THR A 196 3.56 -8.02 -6.75
CA THR A 196 3.97 -7.09 -5.70
C THR A 196 4.74 -5.90 -6.25
N THR A 197 4.87 -4.85 -5.42
CA THR A 197 5.80 -3.76 -5.68
C THR A 197 6.95 -3.78 -4.68
N ILE A 198 8.09 -3.27 -5.10
CA ILE A 198 9.26 -3.06 -4.25
C ILE A 198 9.94 -1.75 -4.60
N HIS A 199 10.50 -1.08 -3.60
CA HIS A 199 11.37 0.05 -3.83
C HIS A 199 12.75 -0.40 -4.30
N GLY A 200 13.19 0.11 -5.43
CA GLY A 200 14.52 -0.11 -5.99
C GLY A 200 14.83 0.89 -7.09
N SER A 201 16.10 1.17 -7.31
CA SER A 201 16.60 1.96 -8.44
C SER A 201 16.66 1.11 -9.71
N ASP A 202 16.88 -0.18 -9.55
CA ASP A 202 17.10 -1.17 -10.60
C ASP A 202 16.70 -2.57 -10.15
N VAL A 203 16.77 -3.54 -11.06
CA VAL A 203 16.38 -4.93 -10.80
C VAL A 203 17.30 -5.60 -9.78
N GLU A 204 18.60 -5.34 -9.85
CA GLU A 204 19.60 -5.96 -8.97
C GLU A 204 19.38 -5.56 -7.52
N SER A 205 19.22 -4.25 -7.26
CA SER A 205 18.93 -3.71 -5.92
C SER A 205 17.60 -4.24 -5.35
N ALA A 206 16.59 -4.43 -6.21
CA ALA A 206 15.32 -4.98 -5.78
C ALA A 206 15.42 -6.47 -5.43
N LEU A 207 16.13 -7.28 -6.24
CA LEU A 207 16.36 -8.70 -5.94
C LEU A 207 17.22 -8.88 -4.70
N PHE A 208 18.26 -8.04 -4.51
CA PHE A 208 19.04 -8.04 -3.28
C PHE A 208 18.15 -7.80 -2.04
N ARG A 209 17.21 -6.85 -2.10
CA ARG A 209 16.27 -6.60 -1.01
C ARG A 209 15.33 -7.76 -0.69
N LEU A 210 15.02 -8.60 -1.69
CA LEU A 210 14.21 -9.81 -1.47
C LEU A 210 15.02 -10.96 -0.86
N SER A 211 16.35 -10.89 -0.93
CA SER A 211 17.25 -11.94 -0.42
C SER A 211 17.74 -11.73 1.03
N VAL A 212 17.52 -10.54 1.57
CA VAL A 212 17.92 -10.13 2.92
C VAL A 212 16.71 -10.06 3.85
#